data_c80c4767f228a36869f15cfad7c08dba
#
_entry.id   c80c4767f228a36869f15cfad7c08dba
#
_cell.length_a   1.000
_cell.length_b   1.000
_cell.length_c   1.000
_cell.angle_alpha   90.00
_cell.angle_beta   90.00
_cell.angle_gamma   90.00
#
_symmetry.space_group_name_H-M   'P 1'
#
loop_
_entity.id
_entity.type
_entity.pdbx_description
1 polymer ?
#
loop_
_entity_poly.entity_id
_entity_poly.type
_entity_poly.pdbx_seq_one_letter_code
_entity_poly.pdbx_strand_id
1 'polypeptide(L)'
;GRVVGGGVAAQGTIDDIKNAPESLTGDYLSGRRKLLVPEQRRPLSEKKAVSVKGAREHNLKKVDASFPLGGLVCVTGVSGSGKSTLVNDILLKSVRQSLLGSRDKPGAHSRVTGLGQIDRVIEVDQSPIGRTPRSNPATYTNVFDGIRQVFTQTKESKIRGYKPGRFSFNVSAKNGGGRCEACQGQGLKKIEMHFLPDVYVECEVCRGKRYNRETLEIVYRGKTIADVLGMTVEDACVFFENHPKILRFVQCLHDVGLDYITLGQPSTTLSGGEAQRVKLATELGKAVRHDGTP
;
A
#
# COMPACT_ATOMS: atom_id res chain seq x y z
N GLY A 1 -10.11 -2.14 14.37
CA GLY A 1 -8.70 -2.34 14.62
C GLY A 1 -8.27 -1.64 15.90
N ARG A 2 -7.61 -2.35 16.79
CA ARG A 2 -7.11 -1.76 18.04
C ARG A 2 -5.67 -1.35 17.86
N VAL A 3 -5.29 -0.22 18.43
CA VAL A 3 -3.93 0.34 18.41
C VAL A 3 -2.89 -0.58 19.09
N VAL A 4 -3.35 -1.63 19.80
CA VAL A 4 -2.51 -2.61 20.48
C VAL A 4 -2.61 -3.93 19.72
N GLY A 5 -1.70 -4.14 18.78
CA GLY A 5 -1.52 -5.45 18.14
C GLY A 5 -0.96 -6.47 19.13
N GLY A 6 -1.31 -7.75 18.96
CA GLY A 6 -0.74 -8.86 19.72
C GLY A 6 -1.47 -9.27 20.99
N GLY A 7 -2.67 -8.75 21.27
CA GLY A 7 -3.54 -9.27 22.32
C GLY A 7 -4.21 -10.59 21.92
N VAL A 8 -4.31 -11.55 22.85
CA VAL A 8 -5.10 -12.78 22.68
C VAL A 8 -6.58 -12.41 22.76
N ALA A 9 -7.31 -12.53 21.64
CA ALA A 9 -8.75 -12.22 21.58
C ALA A 9 -9.63 -13.35 22.16
N ALA A 10 -9.18 -14.59 22.05
CA ALA A 10 -9.86 -15.77 22.61
C ALA A 10 -8.88 -16.93 22.75
N GLN A 11 -9.11 -17.79 23.76
CA GLN A 11 -8.40 -19.05 23.95
C GLN A 11 -9.36 -20.11 24.48
N GLY A 12 -9.07 -21.37 24.23
CA GLY A 12 -9.88 -22.50 24.70
C GLY A 12 -10.21 -23.49 23.58
N THR A 13 -11.29 -24.20 23.70
CA THR A 13 -11.83 -25.12 22.72
C THR A 13 -12.40 -24.38 21.50
N ILE A 14 -12.74 -25.12 20.44
CA ILE A 14 -13.38 -24.53 19.26
C ILE A 14 -14.69 -23.81 19.64
N ASP A 15 -15.45 -24.38 20.58
CA ASP A 15 -16.71 -23.77 21.00
C ASP A 15 -16.49 -22.52 21.86
N ASP A 16 -15.44 -22.47 22.68
CA ASP A 16 -15.04 -21.24 23.38
C ASP A 16 -14.68 -20.12 22.40
N ILE A 17 -13.93 -20.43 21.33
CA ILE A 17 -13.57 -19.48 20.31
C ILE A 17 -14.80 -19.01 19.51
N LYS A 18 -15.73 -19.92 19.16
CA LYS A 18 -16.97 -19.56 18.47
C LYS A 18 -17.86 -18.64 19.30
N ASN A 19 -17.88 -18.82 20.61
CA ASN A 19 -18.71 -18.06 21.51
C ASN A 19 -18.07 -16.74 21.99
N ALA A 20 -16.77 -16.54 21.76
CA ALA A 20 -16.08 -15.32 22.13
C ALA A 20 -16.58 -14.12 21.31
N PRO A 21 -17.12 -13.04 21.93
CA PRO A 21 -17.78 -11.95 21.23
C PRO A 21 -16.82 -11.08 20.42
N GLU A 22 -15.54 -11.06 20.80
CA GLU A 22 -14.52 -10.22 20.11
C GLU A 22 -13.62 -11.05 19.18
N SER A 23 -13.92 -12.34 18.98
CA SER A 23 -13.14 -13.22 18.13
C SER A 23 -13.62 -13.17 16.68
N LEU A 24 -12.85 -12.49 15.81
CA LEU A 24 -13.09 -12.50 14.36
C LEU A 24 -13.10 -13.94 13.81
N THR A 25 -12.19 -14.80 14.27
CA THR A 25 -12.15 -16.21 13.92
C THR A 25 -13.42 -16.92 14.39
N GLY A 26 -13.89 -16.62 15.61
CA GLY A 26 -15.14 -17.14 16.16
C GLY A 26 -16.35 -16.75 15.34
N ASP A 27 -16.40 -15.52 14.83
CA ASP A 27 -17.47 -15.04 13.96
C ASP A 27 -17.56 -15.83 12.66
N TYR A 28 -16.42 -16.12 12.02
CA TYR A 28 -16.40 -16.96 10.82
C TYR A 28 -16.71 -18.42 11.10
N LEU A 29 -16.16 -18.98 12.17
CA LEU A 29 -16.40 -20.39 12.54
C LEU A 29 -17.84 -20.65 12.97
N SER A 30 -18.48 -19.69 13.64
CA SER A 30 -19.89 -19.78 14.06
C SER A 30 -20.88 -19.43 12.93
N GLY A 31 -20.38 -18.84 11.84
CA GLY A 31 -21.22 -18.35 10.76
C GLY A 31 -21.92 -17.01 11.02
N ARG A 32 -21.64 -16.33 12.15
CA ARG A 32 -22.11 -14.95 12.39
C ARG A 32 -21.58 -14.00 11.29
N ARG A 33 -20.36 -14.25 10.81
CA ARG A 33 -19.75 -13.55 9.69
C ARG A 33 -19.50 -14.52 8.55
N LYS A 34 -19.94 -14.15 7.34
CA LYS A 34 -19.77 -14.97 6.14
C LYS A 34 -19.28 -14.11 4.98
N LEU A 35 -18.46 -14.67 4.13
CA LEU A 35 -18.20 -14.11 2.81
C LEU A 35 -19.41 -14.45 1.93
N LEU A 36 -20.13 -13.42 1.51
CA LEU A 36 -21.31 -13.62 0.67
C LEU A 36 -20.85 -14.08 -0.73
N VAL A 37 -21.37 -15.22 -1.16
CA VAL A 37 -21.25 -15.68 -2.53
C VAL A 37 -22.45 -15.13 -3.29
N PRO A 38 -22.26 -14.37 -4.40
CA PRO A 38 -23.37 -13.88 -5.19
C PRO A 38 -24.25 -15.01 -5.69
N GLU A 39 -25.58 -14.88 -5.58
CA GLU A 39 -26.53 -15.85 -6.13
C GLU A 39 -26.41 -15.95 -7.64
N GLN A 40 -26.22 -14.81 -8.32
CA GLN A 40 -25.96 -14.75 -9.74
C GLN A 40 -24.50 -14.39 -9.99
N ARG A 41 -23.76 -15.31 -10.59
CA ARG A 41 -22.38 -15.08 -11.01
C ARG A 41 -22.34 -14.38 -12.36
N ARG A 42 -21.40 -13.48 -12.54
CA ARG A 42 -21.15 -12.84 -13.84
C ARG A 42 -20.77 -13.90 -14.87
N PRO A 43 -21.44 -13.96 -16.04
CA PRO A 43 -21.06 -14.91 -17.09
C PRO A 43 -19.68 -14.53 -17.64
N LEU A 44 -18.78 -15.51 -17.67
CA LEU A 44 -17.45 -15.36 -18.28
C LEU A 44 -17.47 -15.98 -19.67
N SER A 45 -16.84 -15.34 -20.64
CA SER A 45 -16.73 -15.81 -22.01
C SER A 45 -15.33 -16.36 -22.27
N GLU A 46 -15.21 -17.56 -22.75
CA GLU A 46 -13.94 -18.16 -23.20
C GLU A 46 -13.30 -17.38 -24.36
N LYS A 47 -14.10 -16.66 -25.15
CA LYS A 47 -13.62 -15.80 -26.25
C LYS A 47 -12.93 -14.54 -25.71
N LYS A 48 -13.28 -14.09 -24.50
CA LYS A 48 -12.67 -12.96 -23.80
C LYS A 48 -11.72 -13.49 -22.73
N ALA A 49 -10.60 -14.02 -23.14
CA ALA A 49 -9.60 -14.59 -22.24
C ALA A 49 -8.18 -14.34 -22.74
N VAL A 50 -7.26 -14.28 -21.81
CA VAL A 50 -5.82 -14.40 -22.10
C VAL A 50 -5.45 -15.86 -21.89
N SER A 51 -4.80 -16.47 -22.87
CA SER A 51 -4.44 -17.88 -22.79
C SER A 51 -2.95 -18.08 -23.02
N VAL A 52 -2.32 -18.81 -22.10
CA VAL A 52 -0.95 -19.31 -22.20
C VAL A 52 -1.01 -20.73 -22.75
N LYS A 53 -0.24 -21.02 -23.79
CA LYS A 53 -0.19 -22.33 -24.43
C LYS A 53 1.21 -22.91 -24.32
N GLY A 54 1.30 -24.19 -23.95
CA GLY A 54 2.52 -24.97 -23.93
C GLY A 54 3.55 -24.41 -22.94
N ALA A 55 3.13 -23.95 -21.76
CA ALA A 55 4.02 -23.48 -20.69
C ALA A 55 4.93 -24.61 -20.22
N ARG A 56 6.26 -24.40 -20.33
CA ARG A 56 7.27 -25.44 -20.02
C ARG A 56 8.49 -24.90 -19.26
N GLU A 57 8.37 -23.73 -18.67
CA GLU A 57 9.41 -23.18 -17.82
C GLU A 57 9.47 -23.93 -16.50
N HIS A 58 10.67 -24.14 -15.97
CA HIS A 58 10.96 -24.88 -14.75
C HIS A 58 10.27 -26.26 -14.73
N ASN A 59 9.34 -26.49 -13.80
CA ASN A 59 8.64 -27.76 -13.62
C ASN A 59 7.33 -27.90 -14.43
N LEU A 60 6.96 -26.89 -15.22
CA LEU A 60 5.74 -26.93 -16.04
C LEU A 60 5.91 -27.90 -17.22
N LYS A 61 4.92 -28.78 -17.42
CA LYS A 61 4.95 -29.87 -18.42
C LYS A 61 4.01 -29.57 -19.59
N LYS A 62 4.31 -28.52 -20.39
CA LYS A 62 3.49 -28.06 -21.53
C LYS A 62 2.04 -27.75 -21.13
N VAL A 63 1.88 -27.02 -20.01
CA VAL A 63 0.57 -26.68 -19.47
C VAL A 63 -0.09 -25.62 -20.33
N ASP A 64 -1.37 -25.83 -20.64
CA ASP A 64 -2.27 -24.85 -21.24
C ASP A 64 -3.14 -24.24 -20.14
N ALA A 65 -3.22 -22.92 -20.07
CA ALA A 65 -4.03 -22.21 -19.09
C ALA A 65 -4.75 -21.03 -19.75
N SER A 66 -6.01 -20.85 -19.40
CA SER A 66 -6.85 -19.73 -19.87
C SER A 66 -7.30 -18.89 -18.69
N PHE A 67 -7.19 -17.57 -18.82
CA PHE A 67 -7.54 -16.56 -17.82
C PHE A 67 -8.68 -15.72 -18.39
N PRO A 68 -9.96 -16.05 -18.06
CA PRO A 68 -11.10 -15.28 -18.51
C PRO A 68 -11.03 -13.83 -18.03
N LEU A 69 -11.36 -12.89 -18.91
CA LEU A 69 -11.42 -11.46 -18.58
C LEU A 69 -12.78 -11.09 -17.99
N GLY A 70 -12.79 -10.07 -17.13
CA GLY A 70 -14.01 -9.58 -16.49
C GLY A 70 -14.44 -10.36 -15.23
N GLY A 71 -13.59 -11.25 -14.72
CA GLY A 71 -13.82 -12.02 -13.49
C GLY A 71 -12.60 -12.13 -12.60
N LEU A 72 -12.81 -12.63 -11.39
CA LEU A 72 -11.73 -13.00 -10.47
C LEU A 72 -11.22 -14.40 -10.82
N VAL A 73 -9.95 -14.51 -11.16
CA VAL A 73 -9.30 -15.79 -11.47
C VAL A 73 -8.31 -16.12 -10.35
N CYS A 74 -8.48 -17.27 -9.70
CA CYS A 74 -7.58 -17.75 -8.66
C CYS A 74 -6.73 -18.91 -9.20
N VAL A 75 -5.39 -18.78 -9.07
CA VAL A 75 -4.43 -19.86 -9.37
C VAL A 75 -4.00 -20.50 -8.07
N THR A 76 -4.44 -21.74 -7.84
CA THR A 76 -4.22 -22.47 -6.58
C THR A 76 -3.39 -23.73 -6.80
N GLY A 77 -2.87 -24.29 -5.72
CA GLY A 77 -2.08 -25.52 -5.74
C GLY A 77 -1.03 -25.54 -4.63
N VAL A 78 -0.40 -26.69 -4.42
CA VAL A 78 0.67 -26.86 -3.42
C VAL A 78 1.90 -26.00 -3.73
N SER A 79 2.74 -25.77 -2.70
CA SER A 79 4.02 -25.07 -2.90
C SER A 79 4.87 -25.81 -3.93
N GLY A 80 5.55 -25.07 -4.81
CA GLY A 80 6.38 -25.68 -5.87
C GLY A 80 5.62 -26.21 -7.08
N SER A 81 4.28 -26.12 -7.15
CA SER A 81 3.49 -26.62 -8.30
C SER A 81 3.62 -25.81 -9.60
N GLY A 82 4.36 -24.70 -9.59
CA GLY A 82 4.59 -23.86 -10.78
C GLY A 82 3.63 -22.68 -10.93
N LYS A 83 2.81 -22.35 -9.91
CA LYS A 83 1.88 -21.19 -9.95
C LYS A 83 2.59 -19.88 -10.29
N SER A 84 3.65 -19.55 -9.56
CA SER A 84 4.42 -18.33 -9.78
C SER A 84 5.12 -18.34 -11.14
N THR A 85 5.59 -19.48 -11.59
CA THR A 85 6.19 -19.66 -12.92
C THR A 85 5.16 -19.36 -14.01
N LEU A 86 3.95 -19.91 -13.89
CA LEU A 86 2.88 -19.67 -14.87
C LEU A 86 2.42 -18.21 -14.88
N VAL A 87 2.17 -17.64 -13.68
CA VAL A 87 1.57 -16.29 -13.58
C VAL A 87 2.65 -15.20 -13.71
N ASN A 88 3.75 -15.28 -12.94
CA ASN A 88 4.72 -14.20 -12.90
C ASN A 88 5.75 -14.30 -14.03
N ASP A 89 6.32 -15.53 -14.25
CA ASP A 89 7.41 -15.67 -15.22
C ASP A 89 6.90 -15.74 -16.66
N ILE A 90 5.72 -16.28 -16.92
CA ILE A 90 5.19 -16.39 -18.28
C ILE A 90 4.13 -15.31 -18.54
N LEU A 91 2.97 -15.36 -17.86
CA LEU A 91 1.84 -14.49 -18.17
C LEU A 91 2.19 -13.01 -17.95
N LEU A 92 2.62 -12.63 -16.76
CA LEU A 92 2.92 -11.23 -16.41
C LEU A 92 4.00 -10.64 -17.31
N LYS A 93 5.12 -11.37 -17.54
CA LYS A 93 6.19 -10.91 -18.42
C LYS A 93 5.70 -10.77 -19.87
N SER A 94 4.86 -11.69 -20.36
CA SER A 94 4.26 -11.58 -21.69
C SER A 94 3.35 -10.35 -21.82
N VAL A 95 2.52 -10.08 -20.80
CA VAL A 95 1.66 -8.89 -20.75
C VAL A 95 2.52 -7.62 -20.74
N ARG A 96 3.55 -7.55 -19.89
CA ARG A 96 4.46 -6.40 -19.80
C ARG A 96 5.23 -6.17 -21.10
N GLN A 97 5.66 -7.23 -21.76
CA GLN A 97 6.34 -7.12 -23.05
C GLN A 97 5.39 -6.55 -24.11
N SER A 98 4.14 -7.01 -24.15
CA SER A 98 3.14 -6.52 -25.12
C SER A 98 2.70 -5.09 -24.85
N LEU A 99 2.44 -4.71 -23.60
CA LEU A 99 1.87 -3.40 -23.25
C LEU A 99 2.93 -2.31 -23.04
N LEU A 100 4.07 -2.67 -22.46
CA LEU A 100 5.07 -1.71 -21.99
C LEU A 100 6.40 -1.82 -22.73
N GLY A 101 6.53 -2.74 -23.69
CA GLY A 101 7.80 -2.98 -24.38
C GLY A 101 8.92 -3.48 -23.45
N SER A 102 8.56 -4.16 -22.33
CA SER A 102 9.56 -4.67 -21.40
C SER A 102 10.57 -5.59 -22.09
N ARG A 103 11.85 -5.48 -21.68
CA ARG A 103 12.93 -6.34 -22.18
C ARG A 103 13.00 -7.68 -21.43
N ASP A 104 12.21 -7.86 -20.38
CA ASP A 104 12.15 -9.11 -19.62
C ASP A 104 11.58 -10.21 -20.49
N LYS A 105 12.37 -11.25 -20.73
CA LYS A 105 11.91 -12.39 -21.52
C LYS A 105 10.94 -13.25 -20.69
N PRO A 106 9.75 -13.55 -21.23
CA PRO A 106 8.87 -14.54 -20.62
C PRO A 106 9.53 -15.92 -20.56
N GLY A 107 9.18 -16.70 -19.55
CA GLY A 107 9.61 -18.08 -19.42
C GLY A 107 9.19 -18.95 -20.61
N ALA A 108 9.77 -20.12 -20.76
CA ALA A 108 9.56 -21.00 -21.90
C ALA A 108 8.09 -21.41 -22.07
N HIS A 109 7.50 -21.04 -23.19
CA HIS A 109 6.12 -21.36 -23.59
C HIS A 109 6.00 -21.40 -25.11
N SER A 110 4.88 -21.83 -25.63
CA SER A 110 4.64 -21.85 -27.08
C SER A 110 4.10 -20.50 -27.58
N ARG A 111 3.06 -20.00 -26.96
CA ARG A 111 2.46 -18.68 -27.29
C ARG A 111 1.56 -18.18 -26.16
N VAL A 112 1.33 -16.87 -26.10
CA VAL A 112 0.28 -16.23 -25.32
C VAL A 112 -0.65 -15.51 -26.28
N THR A 113 -1.96 -15.72 -26.12
CA THR A 113 -3.01 -15.11 -26.98
C THR A 113 -3.94 -14.25 -26.13
N GLY A 114 -4.64 -13.30 -26.78
CA GLY A 114 -5.60 -12.42 -26.09
C GLY A 114 -4.99 -11.18 -25.46
N LEU A 115 -3.70 -10.93 -25.59
CA LEU A 115 -3.01 -9.78 -24.99
C LEU A 115 -3.55 -8.43 -25.45
N GLY A 116 -4.02 -8.32 -26.71
CA GLY A 116 -4.62 -7.09 -27.25
C GLY A 116 -5.95 -6.70 -26.60
N GLN A 117 -6.50 -7.53 -25.69
CA GLN A 117 -7.71 -7.22 -24.92
C GLN A 117 -7.40 -6.59 -23.55
N ILE A 118 -6.12 -6.37 -23.23
CA ILE A 118 -5.67 -5.82 -21.97
C ILE A 118 -5.15 -4.40 -22.21
N ASP A 119 -5.71 -3.42 -21.52
CA ASP A 119 -5.28 -2.02 -21.63
C ASP A 119 -4.22 -1.67 -20.58
N ARG A 120 -4.26 -2.34 -19.41
CA ARG A 120 -3.36 -2.03 -18.30
C ARG A 120 -3.08 -3.27 -17.46
N VAL A 121 -1.85 -3.34 -16.92
CA VAL A 121 -1.45 -4.33 -15.91
C VAL A 121 -1.07 -3.62 -14.61
N ILE A 122 -1.59 -4.13 -13.51
CA ILE A 122 -1.27 -3.67 -12.15
C ILE A 122 -0.75 -4.88 -11.39
N GLU A 123 0.43 -4.74 -10.82
CA GLU A 123 1.02 -5.77 -9.97
C GLU A 123 0.97 -5.32 -8.51
N VAL A 124 0.41 -6.15 -7.66
CA VAL A 124 0.33 -5.94 -6.22
C VAL A 124 1.02 -7.10 -5.53
N ASP A 125 2.27 -6.90 -5.16
CA ASP A 125 3.12 -7.87 -4.50
C ASP A 125 3.45 -7.48 -3.05
N GLN A 126 4.15 -8.35 -2.32
CA GLN A 126 4.56 -8.14 -0.93
C GLN A 126 5.91 -7.43 -0.79
N SER A 127 6.50 -6.93 -1.87
CA SER A 127 7.74 -6.18 -1.80
C SER A 127 7.52 -4.84 -1.06
N PRO A 128 8.54 -4.33 -0.36
CA PRO A 128 8.43 -3.06 0.37
C PRO A 128 8.00 -1.91 -0.56
N ILE A 129 7.19 -0.96 -0.03
CA ILE A 129 6.79 0.26 -0.75
C ILE A 129 7.93 1.28 -0.89
N GLY A 130 9.08 0.98 -0.35
CA GLY A 130 10.30 1.76 -0.46
C GLY A 130 11.42 1.14 0.38
N ARG A 131 12.66 1.57 0.09
CA ARG A 131 13.87 1.01 0.71
C ARG A 131 14.45 1.88 1.82
N THR A 132 13.87 3.03 2.10
CA THR A 132 14.39 3.99 3.07
C THR A 132 13.31 4.43 4.05
N PRO A 133 13.66 4.92 5.25
CA PRO A 133 12.70 5.47 6.21
C PRO A 133 11.90 6.69 5.70
N ARG A 134 12.30 7.29 4.57
CA ARG A 134 11.56 8.40 3.94
C ARG A 134 10.30 7.92 3.21
N SER A 135 10.30 6.69 2.73
CA SER A 135 9.12 6.09 2.11
C SER A 135 8.13 5.70 3.21
N ASN A 136 6.88 6.07 3.05
CA ASN A 136 5.81 5.80 4.01
C ASN A 136 4.45 5.74 3.27
N PRO A 137 3.36 5.32 3.92
CA PRO A 137 2.04 5.24 3.30
C PRO A 137 1.60 6.56 2.65
N ALA A 138 1.81 7.72 3.32
CA ALA A 138 1.39 9.00 2.78
C ALA A 138 2.14 9.41 1.50
N THR A 139 3.45 9.10 1.42
CA THR A 139 4.23 9.40 0.20
C THR A 139 3.94 8.43 -0.92
N TYR A 140 3.72 7.16 -0.62
CA TYR A 140 3.43 6.15 -1.63
C TYR A 140 2.08 6.35 -2.31
N THR A 141 1.06 6.72 -1.53
CA THR A 141 -0.29 7.03 -2.06
C THR A 141 -0.37 8.40 -2.71
N ASN A 142 0.69 9.23 -2.65
CA ASN A 142 0.73 10.64 -3.04
C ASN A 142 -0.22 11.56 -2.25
N VAL A 143 -0.84 11.08 -1.18
CA VAL A 143 -1.71 11.90 -0.32
C VAL A 143 -0.93 13.00 0.38
N PHE A 144 0.36 12.79 0.60
CA PHE A 144 1.25 13.76 1.24
C PHE A 144 1.34 15.09 0.48
N ASP A 145 1.20 15.07 -0.84
CA ASP A 145 1.19 16.29 -1.65
C ASP A 145 -0.05 17.16 -1.35
N GLY A 146 -1.21 16.53 -1.19
CA GLY A 146 -2.43 17.20 -0.74
C GLY A 146 -2.29 17.76 0.68
N ILE A 147 -1.71 16.99 1.60
CA ILE A 147 -1.44 17.42 2.97
C ILE A 147 -0.54 18.66 2.99
N ARG A 148 0.56 18.65 2.24
CA ARG A 148 1.47 19.82 2.15
C ARG A 148 0.75 21.07 1.61
N GLN A 149 -0.16 20.91 0.66
CA GLN A 149 -0.97 22.01 0.15
C GLN A 149 -1.90 22.60 1.22
N VAL A 150 -2.53 21.76 2.05
CA VAL A 150 -3.36 22.21 3.17
C VAL A 150 -2.54 23.09 4.13
N PHE A 151 -1.34 22.68 4.49
CA PHE A 151 -0.47 23.46 5.37
C PHE A 151 -0.03 24.80 4.74
N THR A 152 0.18 24.87 3.43
CA THR A 152 0.49 26.15 2.76
C THR A 152 -0.68 27.12 2.74
N GLN A 153 -1.91 26.66 2.89
CA GLN A 153 -3.09 27.52 2.93
C GLN A 153 -3.34 28.15 4.31
N THR A 154 -2.64 27.73 5.35
CA THR A 154 -2.76 28.33 6.69
C THR A 154 -2.34 29.80 6.67
N LYS A 155 -2.95 30.60 7.55
CA LYS A 155 -2.66 32.05 7.67
C LYS A 155 -1.17 32.30 7.90
N GLU A 156 -0.57 31.59 8.85
CA GLU A 156 0.85 31.70 9.17
C GLU A 156 1.76 31.35 7.99
N SER A 157 1.47 30.29 7.24
CA SER A 157 2.23 29.93 6.05
C SER A 157 2.22 31.02 5.00
N LYS A 158 1.04 31.65 4.78
CA LYS A 158 0.89 32.76 3.81
C LYS A 158 1.69 33.98 4.26
N ILE A 159 1.64 34.34 5.54
CA ILE A 159 2.42 35.47 6.09
C ILE A 159 3.90 35.25 5.91
N ARG A 160 4.39 34.02 6.15
CA ARG A 160 5.82 33.65 6.01
C ARG A 160 6.25 33.33 4.58
N GLY A 161 5.33 33.34 3.61
CA GLY A 161 5.59 33.01 2.21
C GLY A 161 5.99 31.54 1.98
N TYR A 162 5.54 30.63 2.84
CA TYR A 162 5.90 29.23 2.78
C TYR A 162 5.21 28.53 1.60
N LYS A 163 6.00 27.85 0.78
CA LYS A 163 5.58 27.05 -0.37
C LYS A 163 5.45 25.56 0.02
N PRO A 164 4.82 24.68 -0.78
CA PRO A 164 4.68 23.25 -0.46
C PRO A 164 6.00 22.54 -0.19
N GLY A 165 7.12 22.99 -0.77
CA GLY A 165 8.46 22.48 -0.50
C GLY A 165 8.89 22.63 0.97
N ARG A 166 8.41 23.67 1.69
CA ARG A 166 8.67 23.88 3.11
C ARG A 166 8.20 22.69 3.96
N PHE A 167 7.09 22.11 3.59
CA PHE A 167 6.46 20.99 4.26
C PHE A 167 6.91 19.62 3.74
N SER A 168 7.95 19.58 2.89
CA SER A 168 8.57 18.34 2.44
C SER A 168 9.78 18.00 3.31
N PHE A 169 9.77 16.83 3.92
CA PHE A 169 10.94 16.32 4.65
C PHE A 169 12.09 15.85 3.71
N ASN A 170 11.92 15.95 2.39
CA ASN A 170 12.95 15.64 1.41
C ASN A 170 13.71 16.88 0.91
N VAL A 171 13.16 18.10 1.12
CA VAL A 171 13.74 19.34 0.63
C VAL A 171 14.59 19.98 1.73
N SER A 172 15.84 20.31 1.40
CA SER A 172 16.77 20.97 2.33
C SER A 172 16.40 22.42 2.60
N ALA A 173 16.84 22.95 3.74
CA ALA A 173 16.65 24.35 4.10
C ALA A 173 17.24 25.31 3.06
N LYS A 174 18.39 24.98 2.44
CA LYS A 174 19.02 25.76 1.36
C LYS A 174 18.09 25.93 0.15
N ASN A 175 17.21 24.98 -0.10
CA ASN A 175 16.24 24.97 -1.21
C ASN A 175 14.83 25.38 -0.75
N GLY A 176 14.70 26.10 0.36
CA GLY A 176 13.43 26.56 0.89
C GLY A 176 12.60 25.47 1.60
N GLY A 177 13.19 24.31 1.87
CA GLY A 177 12.57 23.22 2.62
C GLY A 177 12.61 23.43 4.13
N GLY A 178 11.88 22.59 4.84
CA GLY A 178 11.80 22.62 6.31
C GLY A 178 12.24 21.34 6.98
N ARG A 179 12.99 20.48 6.29
CA ARG A 179 13.46 19.23 6.89
C ARG A 179 14.48 19.46 8.01
N CYS A 180 14.55 18.54 8.95
CA CYS A 180 15.64 18.47 9.91
C CYS A 180 16.93 18.10 9.17
N GLU A 181 17.95 18.95 9.20
CA GLU A 181 19.21 18.69 8.51
C GLU A 181 20.06 17.62 9.21
N ALA A 182 19.93 17.46 10.54
CA ALA A 182 20.67 16.45 11.29
C ALA A 182 20.36 15.01 10.86
N CYS A 183 19.08 14.71 10.55
CA CYS A 183 18.65 13.41 10.04
C CYS A 183 18.23 13.47 8.57
N GLN A 184 18.41 14.61 7.91
CA GLN A 184 18.00 14.85 6.52
C GLN A 184 16.54 14.46 6.24
N GLY A 185 15.63 14.68 7.21
CA GLY A 185 14.23 14.39 7.11
C GLY A 185 13.84 12.93 7.33
N GLN A 186 14.77 12.06 7.71
CA GLN A 186 14.46 10.65 7.98
C GLN A 186 13.74 10.43 9.32
N GLY A 187 13.93 11.36 10.29
CA GLY A 187 13.48 11.22 11.68
C GLY A 187 14.37 10.28 12.49
N LEU A 188 15.13 9.45 11.82
CA LEU A 188 16.02 8.44 12.38
C LEU A 188 17.45 8.70 11.91
N LYS A 189 18.44 8.31 12.71
CA LYS A 189 19.84 8.20 12.34
C LYS A 189 20.22 6.74 12.21
N LYS A 190 20.86 6.37 11.12
CA LYS A 190 21.43 5.05 10.90
C LYS A 190 22.76 4.96 11.62
N ILE A 191 22.93 3.94 12.43
CA ILE A 191 24.21 3.56 13.02
C ILE A 191 24.68 2.30 12.31
N GLU A 192 25.72 2.44 11.50
CA GLU A 192 26.32 1.33 10.77
C GLU A 192 27.18 0.48 11.70
N MET A 193 26.92 -0.82 11.71
CA MET A 193 27.69 -1.78 12.50
C MET A 193 28.39 -2.76 11.54
N HIS A 194 29.72 -2.89 11.67
CA HIS A 194 30.55 -3.67 10.73
C HIS A 194 30.15 -5.16 10.62
N PHE A 195 29.60 -5.75 11.68
CA PHE A 195 29.28 -7.20 11.74
C PHE A 195 27.83 -7.51 12.14
N LEU A 196 27.02 -6.50 12.39
CA LEU A 196 25.62 -6.63 12.80
C LEU A 196 24.72 -5.82 11.84
N PRO A 197 23.42 -6.13 11.79
CA PRO A 197 22.48 -5.31 11.04
C PRO A 197 22.50 -3.85 11.51
N ASP A 198 22.35 -2.93 10.58
CA ASP A 198 22.26 -1.50 10.87
C ASP A 198 21.16 -1.20 11.89
N VAL A 199 21.46 -0.37 12.87
CA VAL A 199 20.50 0.07 13.88
C VAL A 199 20.02 1.48 13.55
N TYR A 200 18.73 1.69 13.64
CA TYR A 200 18.11 3.00 13.47
C TYR A 200 17.70 3.55 14.84
N VAL A 201 18.26 4.71 15.21
CA VAL A 201 17.91 5.41 16.44
C VAL A 201 17.19 6.71 16.12
N GLU A 202 16.34 7.15 17.02
CA GLU A 202 15.62 8.41 16.88
C GLU A 202 16.59 9.60 16.80
N CYS A 203 16.31 10.55 15.93
CA CYS A 203 17.12 11.75 15.77
C CYS A 203 16.98 12.66 17.01
N GLU A 204 18.05 12.89 17.73
CA GLU A 204 18.07 13.70 18.95
C GLU A 204 17.60 15.15 18.72
N VAL A 205 17.90 15.72 17.53
CA VAL A 205 17.56 17.10 17.19
C VAL A 205 16.07 17.29 16.96
N CYS A 206 15.44 16.46 16.12
CA CYS A 206 14.03 16.60 15.78
C CYS A 206 13.12 15.63 16.54
N ARG A 207 13.67 14.69 17.32
CA ARG A 207 12.91 13.68 18.06
C ARG A 207 11.86 13.01 17.19
N GLY A 208 12.31 12.37 16.13
CA GLY A 208 11.44 11.68 15.17
C GLY A 208 10.60 12.58 14.26
N LYS A 209 10.45 13.86 14.53
CA LYS A 209 9.50 14.77 13.85
C LYS A 209 9.88 15.13 12.41
N ARG A 210 11.09 14.82 11.94
CA ARG A 210 11.58 15.01 10.55
C ARG A 210 11.79 16.46 10.11
N TYR A 211 11.27 17.46 10.81
CA TYR A 211 11.29 18.88 10.44
C TYR A 211 12.08 19.74 11.41
N ASN A 212 12.45 20.92 10.94
CA ASN A 212 13.02 21.97 11.77
C ASN A 212 11.92 22.69 12.58
N ARG A 213 12.35 23.47 13.59
CA ARG A 213 11.46 24.14 14.54
C ARG A 213 10.48 25.09 13.85
N GLU A 214 10.95 25.92 12.93
CA GLU A 214 10.12 26.95 12.29
C GLU A 214 8.99 26.32 11.44
N THR A 215 9.21 25.14 10.83
CA THR A 215 8.19 24.43 10.10
C THR A 215 7.14 23.84 11.06
N LEU A 216 7.57 23.39 12.24
CA LEU A 216 6.68 22.82 13.25
C LEU A 216 5.85 23.89 14.01
N GLU A 217 6.17 25.18 13.86
CA GLU A 217 5.31 26.27 14.36
C GLU A 217 4.02 26.42 13.56
N ILE A 218 4.01 25.91 12.31
CA ILE A 218 2.79 25.95 11.48
C ILE A 218 1.84 24.84 11.91
N VAL A 219 0.63 25.23 12.27
CA VAL A 219 -0.43 24.32 12.69
C VAL A 219 -1.66 24.44 11.81
N TYR A 220 -2.30 23.31 11.56
CA TYR A 220 -3.60 23.21 10.91
C TYR A 220 -4.53 22.41 11.83
N ARG A 221 -5.68 22.98 12.22
CA ARG A 221 -6.61 22.38 13.19
C ARG A 221 -5.91 21.88 14.47
N GLY A 222 -4.92 22.65 14.97
CA GLY A 222 -4.18 22.34 16.19
C GLY A 222 -3.08 21.26 16.03
N LYS A 223 -2.80 20.79 14.82
CA LYS A 223 -1.78 19.76 14.56
C LYS A 223 -0.68 20.30 13.65
N THR A 224 0.57 19.96 13.96
CA THR A 224 1.71 20.17 13.07
C THR A 224 1.73 19.14 11.95
N ILE A 225 2.54 19.37 10.92
CA ILE A 225 2.69 18.37 9.84
C ILE A 225 3.33 17.07 10.35
N ALA A 226 4.15 17.14 11.39
CA ALA A 226 4.71 15.94 12.03
C ALA A 226 3.63 15.16 12.79
N ASP A 227 2.72 15.84 13.50
CA ASP A 227 1.60 15.20 14.17
C ASP A 227 0.67 14.50 13.17
N VAL A 228 0.44 15.12 12.00
CA VAL A 228 -0.35 14.52 10.92
C VAL A 228 0.30 13.26 10.37
N LEU A 229 1.63 13.25 10.19
CA LEU A 229 2.35 12.02 9.80
C LEU A 229 2.29 10.94 10.89
N GLY A 230 2.17 11.33 12.16
CA GLY A 230 2.00 10.43 13.29
C GLY A 230 0.58 9.93 13.51
N MET A 231 -0.42 10.48 12.79
CA MET A 231 -1.81 10.02 12.89
C MET A 231 -1.98 8.62 12.33
N THR A 232 -2.82 7.83 12.96
CA THR A 232 -3.31 6.58 12.38
C THR A 232 -4.16 6.88 11.14
N VAL A 233 -4.36 5.89 10.28
CA VAL A 233 -5.27 6.01 9.13
C VAL A 233 -6.69 6.34 9.61
N GLU A 234 -7.15 5.70 10.70
CA GLU A 234 -8.46 5.97 11.31
C GLU A 234 -8.61 7.44 11.70
N ASP A 235 -7.65 7.98 12.48
CA ASP A 235 -7.66 9.38 12.90
C ASP A 235 -7.61 10.34 11.70
N ALA A 236 -6.84 9.98 10.68
CA ALA A 236 -6.68 10.79 9.48
C ALA A 236 -7.97 10.85 8.63
N CYS A 237 -8.79 9.80 8.61
CA CYS A 237 -10.12 9.84 7.97
C CYS A 237 -10.99 10.93 8.59
N VAL A 238 -11.02 11.02 9.92
CA VAL A 238 -11.79 12.04 10.65
C VAL A 238 -11.16 13.43 10.46
N PHE A 239 -9.83 13.53 10.58
CA PHE A 239 -9.14 14.82 10.49
C PHE A 239 -9.28 15.49 9.11
N PHE A 240 -9.30 14.70 8.04
CA PHE A 240 -9.40 15.17 6.66
C PHE A 240 -10.79 15.01 6.03
N GLU A 241 -11.86 14.85 6.83
CA GLU A 241 -13.25 14.70 6.36
C GLU A 241 -13.67 15.74 5.30
N ASN A 242 -13.21 17.00 5.48
CA ASN A 242 -13.49 18.12 4.59
C ASN A 242 -12.49 18.30 3.45
N HIS A 243 -11.61 17.31 3.21
CA HIS A 243 -10.61 17.32 2.14
C HIS A 243 -10.79 16.11 1.20
N PRO A 244 -11.74 16.12 0.26
CA PRO A 244 -12.11 14.95 -0.54
C PRO A 244 -10.93 14.29 -1.26
N LYS A 245 -9.96 15.09 -1.75
CA LYS A 245 -8.77 14.58 -2.45
C LYS A 245 -7.83 13.79 -1.53
N ILE A 246 -7.75 14.17 -0.24
CA ILE A 246 -6.95 13.47 0.76
C ILE A 246 -7.75 12.28 1.28
N LEU A 247 -9.00 12.53 1.69
CA LEU A 247 -9.90 11.55 2.28
C LEU A 247 -10.03 10.30 1.40
N ARG A 248 -10.15 10.46 0.10
CA ARG A 248 -10.26 9.34 -0.85
C ARG A 248 -9.18 8.29 -0.66
N PHE A 249 -7.91 8.69 -0.60
CA PHE A 249 -6.81 7.75 -0.44
C PHE A 249 -6.69 7.21 0.98
N VAL A 250 -6.98 8.05 1.99
CA VAL A 250 -6.98 7.62 3.39
C VAL A 250 -8.10 6.62 3.63
N GLN A 251 -9.29 6.85 3.04
CA GLN A 251 -10.42 5.92 3.08
C GLN A 251 -10.07 4.57 2.42
N CYS A 252 -9.38 4.57 1.27
CA CYS A 252 -8.93 3.33 0.65
C CYS A 252 -7.96 2.54 1.56
N LEU A 253 -7.10 3.22 2.33
CA LEU A 253 -6.25 2.57 3.33
C LEU A 253 -7.07 1.96 4.48
N HIS A 254 -8.11 2.67 4.93
CA HIS A 254 -9.07 2.18 5.91
C HIS A 254 -9.81 0.95 5.38
N ASP A 255 -10.37 1.01 4.19
CA ASP A 255 -11.17 -0.06 3.56
C ASP A 255 -10.41 -1.38 3.37
N VAL A 256 -9.08 -1.30 3.20
CA VAL A 256 -8.22 -2.50 3.16
C VAL A 256 -7.78 -2.98 4.56
N GLY A 257 -8.30 -2.38 5.64
CA GLY A 257 -8.04 -2.79 7.03
C GLY A 257 -6.67 -2.36 7.55
N LEU A 258 -6.20 -1.16 7.17
CA LEU A 258 -4.94 -0.57 7.65
C LEU A 258 -5.16 0.59 8.63
N ASP A 259 -6.22 0.56 9.41
CA ASP A 259 -6.61 1.62 10.36
C ASP A 259 -5.51 1.99 11.35
N TYR A 260 -4.78 0.98 11.79
CA TYR A 260 -3.79 1.05 12.87
C TYR A 260 -2.42 1.57 12.44
N ILE A 261 -2.09 1.58 11.15
CA ILE A 261 -0.79 2.11 10.69
C ILE A 261 -0.83 3.64 10.69
N THR A 262 0.34 4.27 10.90
CA THR A 262 0.43 5.73 10.79
C THR A 262 0.75 6.17 9.37
N LEU A 263 0.28 7.36 8.98
CA LEU A 263 0.53 7.92 7.64
C LEU A 263 2.03 8.04 7.33
N GLY A 264 2.84 8.38 8.32
CA GLY A 264 4.28 8.56 8.21
C GLY A 264 5.11 7.34 8.61
N GLN A 265 4.49 6.16 8.83
CA GLN A 265 5.21 4.96 9.24
C GLN A 265 6.28 4.58 8.21
N PRO A 266 7.55 4.42 8.61
CA PRO A 266 8.62 4.05 7.69
C PRO A 266 8.31 2.73 6.95
N SER A 267 8.52 2.70 5.64
CA SER A 267 8.28 1.50 4.83
C SER A 267 9.05 0.26 5.31
N THR A 268 10.19 0.47 5.95
CA THR A 268 11.03 -0.59 6.52
C THR A 268 10.43 -1.27 7.75
N THR A 269 9.40 -0.70 8.35
CA THR A 269 8.69 -1.26 9.52
C THR A 269 7.37 -1.92 9.14
N LEU A 270 6.96 -1.82 7.88
CA LEU A 270 5.75 -2.47 7.38
C LEU A 270 6.03 -3.96 7.09
N SER A 271 5.10 -4.82 7.47
CA SER A 271 5.09 -6.21 7.01
C SER A 271 4.81 -6.30 5.51
N GLY A 272 5.16 -7.44 4.88
CA GLY A 272 4.86 -7.66 3.47
C GLY A 272 3.37 -7.53 3.13
N GLY A 273 2.49 -8.00 4.03
CA GLY A 273 1.04 -7.87 3.85
C GLY A 273 0.53 -6.43 3.98
N GLU A 274 1.12 -5.61 4.86
CA GLU A 274 0.82 -4.18 4.96
C GLU A 274 1.28 -3.43 3.71
N ALA A 275 2.50 -3.69 3.25
CA ALA A 275 3.04 -3.12 2.02
C ALA A 275 2.15 -3.45 0.81
N GLN A 276 1.71 -4.70 0.69
CA GLN A 276 0.78 -5.14 -0.35
C GLN A 276 -0.55 -4.39 -0.29
N ARG A 277 -1.14 -4.25 0.90
CA ARG A 277 -2.40 -3.52 1.08
C ARG A 277 -2.27 -2.02 0.79
N VAL A 278 -1.14 -1.39 1.14
CA VAL A 278 -0.87 0.01 0.75
C VAL A 278 -0.83 0.16 -0.78
N LYS A 279 -0.19 -0.78 -1.50
CA LYS A 279 -0.20 -0.80 -2.97
C LYS A 279 -1.61 -0.94 -3.52
N LEU A 280 -2.39 -1.88 -2.98
CA LEU A 280 -3.78 -2.10 -3.38
C LEU A 280 -4.62 -0.83 -3.15
N ALA A 281 -4.57 -0.23 -1.96
CA ALA A 281 -5.28 0.99 -1.63
C ALA A 281 -4.92 2.15 -2.58
N THR A 282 -3.64 2.25 -2.97
CA THR A 282 -3.19 3.27 -3.93
C THR A 282 -3.85 3.11 -5.29
N GLU A 283 -3.93 1.88 -5.80
CA GLU A 283 -4.58 1.62 -7.10
C GLU A 283 -6.09 1.79 -7.04
N LEU A 284 -6.74 1.38 -5.95
CA LEU A 284 -8.16 1.65 -5.72
C LEU A 284 -8.44 3.16 -5.68
N GLY A 285 -7.62 3.93 -4.95
CA GLY A 285 -7.76 5.38 -4.89
C GLY A 285 -7.58 6.08 -6.24
N LYS A 286 -6.82 5.51 -7.18
CA LYS A 286 -6.71 6.02 -8.56
C LYS A 286 -7.90 5.63 -9.44
N ALA A 287 -8.49 4.45 -9.18
CA ALA A 287 -9.55 3.88 -10.01
C ALA A 287 -10.92 4.57 -9.83
N VAL A 288 -11.17 5.19 -8.68
CA VAL A 288 -12.42 5.94 -8.44
C VAL A 288 -12.48 7.12 -9.40
N ARG A 289 -13.40 7.07 -10.36
CA ARG A 289 -13.66 8.15 -11.31
C ARG A 289 -14.25 9.36 -10.62
N HIS A 290 -14.17 10.53 -11.26
CA HIS A 290 -14.73 11.79 -10.75
C HIS A 290 -16.25 11.78 -10.50
N ASP A 291 -16.95 10.81 -11.03
CA ASP A 291 -18.40 10.58 -10.92
C ASP A 291 -18.82 9.65 -9.77
N GLY A 292 -17.87 9.20 -8.95
CA GLY A 292 -18.16 8.32 -7.81
C GLY A 292 -18.55 6.89 -8.18
N THR A 293 -18.51 6.53 -9.46
CA THR A 293 -18.72 5.13 -9.90
C THR A 293 -17.39 4.38 -9.91
N PRO A 294 -17.36 3.13 -9.39
CA PRO A 294 -16.15 2.31 -9.38
C PRO A 294 -15.68 1.90 -10.77
#